data_44fb292c85b8148eabf17ef7937b7127
#
_entry.id   44fb292c85b8148eabf17ef7937b7127
#
_cell.length_a   1.000
_cell.length_b   1.000
_cell.length_c   1.000
_cell.angle_alpha   90.00
_cell.angle_beta   90.00
_cell.angle_gamma   90.00
#
_symmetry.space_group_name_H-M   'P 1'
#
loop_
_entity.id
_entity.type
_entity.pdbx_description
1 polymer ?
#
loop_
_entity_poly.entity_id
_entity_poly.type
_entity_poly.pdbx_seq_one_letter_code
_entity_poly.pdbx_strand_id
1 'polypeptide(L)'
;YGYEVMLGTSDPSKLQDWKNITGPNAQIGSFSETAQFGDIIVLAVKGSKSKNALELMGHDHLKGKTIIDATNPIADAPPTNGVLKFYTNLDQSLMEELQLEVPAANFVKAFNSVGSAFMVDPHFESKPTMFICGNNEDAKKEVSYILDQFGWEAADFGKVESARAIEPLCILWCIPGMLQNQWSHAFKLLK
;
A
#
# COMPACT_ATOMS: atom_id res chain seq x y z
N TYR A 1 8.06 7.62 -15.00
CA TYR A 1 6.66 7.73 -15.42
C TYR A 1 6.16 9.18 -15.47
N GLY A 2 6.93 10.14 -14.96
CA GLY A 2 6.63 11.57 -15.07
C GLY A 2 5.62 12.11 -14.03
N TYR A 3 5.26 11.33 -13.02
CA TYR A 3 4.40 11.81 -11.95
C TYR A 3 5.08 12.91 -11.12
N GLU A 4 4.31 13.89 -10.70
CA GLU A 4 4.71 14.79 -9.63
C GLU A 4 4.40 14.10 -8.29
N VAL A 5 5.39 14.04 -7.40
CA VAL A 5 5.29 13.27 -6.16
C VAL A 5 5.66 14.14 -4.96
N MET A 6 4.83 14.11 -3.94
CA MET A 6 5.16 14.65 -2.62
C MET A 6 5.25 13.52 -1.59
N LEU A 7 6.40 13.40 -0.93
CA LEU A 7 6.60 12.44 0.14
C LEU A 7 6.25 13.05 1.49
N GLY A 8 5.20 12.53 2.11
CA GLY A 8 4.69 12.98 3.41
C GLY A 8 5.46 12.36 4.58
N THR A 9 5.83 13.17 5.54
CA THR A 9 6.53 12.71 6.75
C THR A 9 6.20 13.58 7.96
N SER A 10 6.35 13.01 9.16
CA SER A 10 6.35 13.77 10.41
C SER A 10 7.66 14.51 10.69
N ASP A 11 8.72 14.18 9.95
CA ASP A 11 10.05 14.78 10.11
C ASP A 11 10.73 14.96 8.74
N PRO A 12 10.57 16.12 8.11
CA PRO A 12 11.16 16.40 6.80
C PRO A 12 12.69 16.31 6.77
N SER A 13 13.36 16.48 7.91
CA SER A 13 14.84 16.42 7.97
C SER A 13 15.39 15.05 7.59
N LYS A 14 14.63 13.97 7.84
CA LYS A 14 15.01 12.59 7.52
C LYS A 14 15.00 12.28 6.02
N LEU A 15 14.40 13.13 5.21
CA LEU A 15 14.21 12.92 3.78
C LEU A 15 15.11 13.83 2.92
N GLN A 16 16.00 14.62 3.52
CA GLN A 16 16.85 15.54 2.75
C GLN A 16 17.78 14.80 1.80
N ASP A 17 18.38 13.68 2.20
CA ASP A 17 19.21 12.87 1.32
C ASP A 17 18.42 12.33 0.12
N TRP A 18 17.20 11.86 0.37
CA TRP A 18 16.28 11.44 -0.71
C TRP A 18 15.97 12.63 -1.64
N LYS A 19 15.67 13.80 -1.09
CA LYS A 19 15.38 15.00 -1.88
C LYS A 19 16.55 15.42 -2.76
N ASN A 20 17.77 15.29 -2.27
CA ASN A 20 19.00 15.67 -2.98
C ASN A 20 19.27 14.77 -4.20
N ILE A 21 18.82 13.53 -4.21
CA ILE A 21 19.01 12.57 -5.31
C ILE A 21 17.79 12.45 -6.24
N THR A 22 16.64 13.05 -5.86
CA THR A 22 15.44 13.06 -6.68
C THR A 22 15.36 14.29 -7.57
N GLY A 23 14.67 14.15 -8.70
CA GLY A 23 14.48 15.24 -9.66
C GLY A 23 13.50 16.33 -9.19
N PRO A 24 13.22 17.31 -10.05
CA PRO A 24 12.36 18.46 -9.74
C PRO A 24 10.91 18.09 -9.42
N ASN A 25 10.42 16.94 -9.92
CA ASN A 25 9.06 16.47 -9.70
C ASN A 25 8.84 15.84 -8.31
N ALA A 26 9.88 15.78 -7.48
CA ALA A 26 9.80 15.21 -6.14
C ALA A 26 9.82 16.32 -5.08
N GLN A 27 8.86 16.27 -4.15
CA GLN A 27 8.69 17.24 -3.07
C GLN A 27 8.62 16.51 -1.73
N ILE A 28 8.86 17.24 -0.63
CA ILE A 28 8.67 16.77 0.74
C ILE A 28 7.68 17.70 1.42
N GLY A 29 6.76 17.14 2.19
CA GLY A 29 5.80 17.89 2.98
C GLY A 29 5.40 17.15 4.25
N SER A 30 4.61 17.81 5.09
CA SER A 30 3.85 17.19 6.15
C SER A 30 2.79 16.24 5.57
N PHE A 31 2.19 15.40 6.40
CA PHE A 31 1.07 14.56 5.96
C PHE A 31 -0.10 15.40 5.41
N SER A 32 -0.42 16.53 6.05
CA SER A 32 -1.50 17.42 5.59
C SER A 32 -1.18 18.05 4.22
N GLU A 33 0.03 18.60 4.04
CA GLU A 33 0.46 19.16 2.76
C GLU A 33 0.45 18.12 1.64
N THR A 34 0.92 16.89 1.95
CA THR A 34 0.90 15.77 1.01
C THR A 34 -0.52 15.37 0.63
N ALA A 35 -1.44 15.33 1.60
CA ALA A 35 -2.84 15.02 1.34
C ALA A 35 -3.55 16.11 0.50
N GLN A 36 -3.19 17.37 0.67
CA GLN A 36 -3.71 18.47 -0.16
C GLN A 36 -3.14 18.42 -1.58
N PHE A 37 -1.85 18.11 -1.72
CA PHE A 37 -1.14 18.07 -3.00
C PHE A 37 -1.61 16.93 -3.92
N GLY A 38 -1.71 15.71 -3.38
CA GLY A 38 -1.95 14.51 -4.20
C GLY A 38 -3.41 14.35 -4.60
N ASP A 39 -3.69 14.05 -5.88
CA ASP A 39 -4.98 13.54 -6.34
C ASP A 39 -5.15 12.09 -5.93
N ILE A 40 -4.05 11.33 -5.96
CA ILE A 40 -3.96 9.94 -5.46
C ILE A 40 -3.02 9.93 -4.26
N ILE A 41 -3.42 9.27 -3.20
CA ILE A 41 -2.62 9.10 -1.99
C ILE A 41 -2.12 7.66 -1.92
N VAL A 42 -0.83 7.47 -1.63
CA VAL A 42 -0.28 6.15 -1.29
C VAL A 42 -0.05 6.09 0.22
N LEU A 43 -0.84 5.28 0.90
CA LEU A 43 -0.70 5.03 2.33
C LEU A 43 0.32 3.89 2.54
N ALA A 44 1.59 4.26 2.75
CA ALA A 44 2.72 3.34 2.88
C ALA A 44 3.44 3.49 4.24
N VAL A 45 2.66 3.61 5.29
CA VAL A 45 3.16 3.66 6.67
C VAL A 45 3.04 2.30 7.36
N LYS A 46 3.65 2.14 8.53
CA LYS A 46 3.41 0.97 9.37
C LYS A 46 1.92 0.85 9.71
N GLY A 47 1.32 -0.33 9.58
CA GLY A 47 -0.12 -0.54 9.77
C GLY A 47 -0.65 0.00 11.10
N SER A 48 0.07 -0.19 12.20
CA SER A 48 -0.28 0.36 13.52
C SER A 48 -0.24 1.91 13.59
N LYS A 49 0.24 2.59 12.56
CA LYS A 49 0.29 4.06 12.45
C LYS A 49 -0.65 4.61 11.38
N SER A 50 -1.38 3.75 10.68
CA SER A 50 -2.22 4.16 9.55
C SER A 50 -3.32 5.14 9.98
N LYS A 51 -4.06 4.85 11.03
CA LYS A 51 -5.11 5.75 11.55
C LYS A 51 -4.55 7.12 11.94
N ASN A 52 -3.46 7.13 12.69
CA ASN A 52 -2.80 8.39 13.07
C ASN A 52 -2.29 9.17 11.82
N ALA A 53 -1.82 8.48 10.79
CA ALA A 53 -1.44 9.14 9.54
C ALA A 53 -2.65 9.79 8.85
N LEU A 54 -3.83 9.13 8.81
CA LEU A 54 -5.06 9.68 8.26
C LEU A 54 -5.54 10.92 9.05
N GLU A 55 -5.46 10.87 10.38
CA GLU A 55 -5.76 12.04 11.24
C GLU A 55 -4.84 13.22 10.90
N LEU A 56 -3.52 12.99 10.77
CA LEU A 56 -2.53 14.02 10.43
C LEU A 56 -2.68 14.56 9.00
N MET A 57 -3.20 13.77 8.08
CA MET A 57 -3.57 14.20 6.72
C MET A 57 -4.77 15.17 6.74
N GLY A 58 -5.70 14.96 7.70
CA GLY A 58 -6.98 15.64 7.77
C GLY A 58 -8.01 15.00 6.83
N HIS A 59 -9.09 14.44 7.40
CA HIS A 59 -10.08 13.65 6.63
C HIS A 59 -10.72 14.45 5.49
N ASP A 60 -10.89 15.78 5.66
CA ASP A 60 -11.46 16.64 4.61
C ASP A 60 -10.57 16.70 3.35
N HIS A 61 -9.26 16.59 3.50
CA HIS A 61 -8.31 16.58 2.37
C HIS A 61 -8.34 15.25 1.59
N LEU A 62 -8.93 14.20 2.18
CA LEU A 62 -9.01 12.85 1.58
C LEU A 62 -10.35 12.59 0.88
N LYS A 63 -11.31 13.48 1.05
CA LYS A 63 -12.66 13.31 0.49
C LYS A 63 -12.64 13.14 -1.02
N GLY A 64 -13.22 12.04 -1.49
CA GLY A 64 -13.32 11.70 -2.91
C GLY A 64 -12.03 11.19 -3.55
N LYS A 65 -10.89 11.26 -2.86
CA LYS A 65 -9.60 10.82 -3.40
C LYS A 65 -9.45 9.31 -3.37
N THR A 66 -8.69 8.79 -4.31
CA THR A 66 -8.21 7.40 -4.31
C THR A 66 -7.05 7.25 -3.34
N ILE A 67 -7.15 6.29 -2.42
CA ILE A 67 -6.08 5.94 -1.48
C ILE A 67 -5.61 4.51 -1.77
N ILE A 68 -4.41 4.38 -2.31
CA ILE A 68 -3.73 3.08 -2.46
C ILE A 68 -3.23 2.67 -1.08
N ASP A 69 -3.85 1.65 -0.50
CA ASP A 69 -3.48 1.13 0.81
C ASP A 69 -2.47 -0.02 0.67
N ALA A 70 -1.19 0.28 0.91
CA ALA A 70 -0.10 -0.68 0.92
C ALA A 70 0.21 -1.23 2.33
N THR A 71 -0.62 -0.91 3.33
CA THR A 71 -0.36 -1.28 4.72
C THR A 71 -0.77 -2.71 5.05
N ASN A 72 -0.20 -3.24 6.12
CA ASN A 72 -0.54 -4.56 6.69
C ASN A 72 -0.65 -4.44 8.21
N PRO A 73 -1.57 -5.20 8.85
CA PRO A 73 -1.78 -5.16 10.29
C PRO A 73 -0.74 -5.98 11.07
N ILE A 74 0.55 -5.78 10.79
CA ILE A 74 1.64 -6.51 11.44
C ILE A 74 1.78 -6.04 12.88
N ALA A 75 1.70 -6.99 13.83
CA ALA A 75 1.88 -6.74 15.25
C ALA A 75 3.35 -6.44 15.59
N ASP A 76 3.56 -5.68 16.68
CA ASP A 76 4.89 -5.41 17.25
C ASP A 76 5.39 -6.63 18.04
N ALA A 77 5.60 -7.75 17.34
CA ALA A 77 6.08 -9.00 17.89
C ALA A 77 7.04 -9.68 16.91
N PRO A 78 8.04 -10.41 17.38
CA PRO A 78 8.92 -11.18 16.50
C PRO A 78 8.13 -12.29 15.79
N PRO A 79 8.55 -12.67 14.57
CA PRO A 79 7.94 -13.80 13.87
C PRO A 79 8.20 -15.11 14.62
N THR A 80 7.25 -16.05 14.55
CA THR A 80 7.41 -17.40 15.08
C THR A 80 7.64 -18.36 13.90
N ASN A 81 8.80 -18.98 13.81
CA ASN A 81 9.16 -19.86 12.68
C ASN A 81 8.93 -19.19 11.31
N GLY A 82 9.30 -17.92 11.19
CA GLY A 82 9.14 -17.13 9.96
C GLY A 82 7.75 -16.57 9.72
N VAL A 83 6.77 -16.85 10.57
CA VAL A 83 5.37 -16.42 10.44
C VAL A 83 5.15 -15.15 11.24
N LEU A 84 4.79 -14.06 10.55
CA LEU A 84 4.41 -12.79 11.17
C LEU A 84 3.07 -12.92 11.91
N LYS A 85 2.93 -12.21 13.02
CA LYS A 85 1.66 -12.06 13.72
C LYS A 85 0.95 -10.79 13.27
N PHE A 86 -0.34 -10.90 12.94
CA PHE A 86 -1.23 -9.76 12.75
C PHE A 86 -1.95 -9.39 14.04
N TYR A 87 -2.30 -8.11 14.22
CA TYR A 87 -3.14 -7.66 15.32
C TYR A 87 -4.64 -7.67 14.98
N THR A 88 -4.99 -7.83 13.70
CA THR A 88 -6.35 -8.12 13.22
C THR A 88 -6.61 -9.62 13.15
N ASN A 89 -7.82 -10.02 12.78
CA ASN A 89 -8.23 -11.41 12.59
C ASN A 89 -8.85 -11.60 11.19
N LEU A 90 -9.38 -12.79 10.90
CA LEU A 90 -10.00 -13.08 9.60
C LEU A 90 -11.42 -12.50 9.43
N ASP A 91 -12.00 -11.93 10.47
CA ASP A 91 -13.34 -11.34 10.42
C ASP A 91 -13.31 -9.83 10.21
N GLN A 92 -12.13 -9.21 10.32
CA GLN A 92 -11.93 -7.77 10.13
C GLN A 92 -10.51 -7.48 9.67
N SER A 93 -10.36 -6.74 8.55
CA SER A 93 -9.09 -6.28 8.01
C SER A 93 -8.74 -4.87 8.52
N LEU A 94 -7.47 -4.50 8.44
CA LEU A 94 -7.04 -3.12 8.66
C LEU A 94 -7.70 -2.17 7.64
N MET A 95 -7.79 -2.57 6.38
CA MET A 95 -8.41 -1.74 5.34
C MET A 95 -9.88 -1.42 5.65
N GLU A 96 -10.66 -2.38 6.19
CA GLU A 96 -12.03 -2.10 6.62
C GLU A 96 -12.06 -1.04 7.73
N GLU A 97 -11.15 -1.11 8.69
CA GLU A 97 -11.04 -0.11 9.75
C GLU A 97 -10.70 1.28 9.20
N LEU A 98 -9.77 1.37 8.21
CA LEU A 98 -9.39 2.64 7.59
C LEU A 98 -10.52 3.22 6.73
N GLN A 99 -11.26 2.37 6.00
CA GLN A 99 -12.42 2.80 5.22
C GLN A 99 -13.56 3.31 6.12
N LEU A 100 -13.74 2.72 7.29
CA LEU A 100 -14.71 3.21 8.29
C LEU A 100 -14.27 4.54 8.93
N GLU A 101 -12.96 4.72 9.13
CA GLU A 101 -12.38 5.96 9.67
C GLU A 101 -12.58 7.14 8.72
N VAL A 102 -12.39 6.92 7.41
CA VAL A 102 -12.55 7.96 6.37
C VAL A 102 -13.52 7.46 5.29
N PRO A 103 -14.83 7.43 5.57
CA PRO A 103 -15.82 6.86 4.67
C PRO A 103 -15.98 7.64 3.35
N ALA A 104 -15.53 8.89 3.32
CA ALA A 104 -15.58 9.75 2.14
C ALA A 104 -14.39 9.54 1.17
N ALA A 105 -13.38 8.76 1.54
CA ALA A 105 -12.24 8.40 0.68
C ALA A 105 -12.48 7.04 0.00
N ASN A 106 -11.76 6.79 -1.09
CA ASN A 106 -11.88 5.56 -1.88
C ASN A 106 -10.63 4.69 -1.70
N PHE A 107 -10.62 3.84 -0.69
CA PHE A 107 -9.49 2.95 -0.46
C PHE A 107 -9.45 1.81 -1.48
N VAL A 108 -8.24 1.51 -1.97
CA VAL A 108 -7.93 0.34 -2.81
C VAL A 108 -6.70 -0.35 -2.22
N LYS A 109 -6.84 -1.58 -1.74
CA LYS A 109 -5.71 -2.41 -1.29
C LYS A 109 -4.85 -2.78 -2.48
N ALA A 110 -3.54 -2.48 -2.42
CA ALA A 110 -2.54 -2.91 -3.39
C ALA A 110 -1.13 -2.83 -2.78
N PHE A 111 -0.14 -3.50 -3.38
CA PHE A 111 1.26 -3.51 -2.97
C PHE A 111 1.56 -4.05 -1.56
N ASN A 112 0.59 -4.65 -0.89
CA ASN A 112 0.73 -5.14 0.48
C ASN A 112 1.49 -6.48 0.59
N SER A 113 1.70 -7.20 -0.52
CA SER A 113 2.30 -8.55 -0.56
C SER A 113 3.49 -8.64 -1.52
N VAL A 114 4.34 -7.62 -1.52
CA VAL A 114 5.54 -7.53 -2.35
C VAL A 114 6.60 -6.67 -1.65
N GLY A 115 7.88 -6.97 -1.86
CA GLY A 115 8.98 -6.13 -1.40
C GLY A 115 9.14 -4.86 -2.25
N SER A 116 9.57 -3.76 -1.63
CA SER A 116 9.68 -2.45 -2.29
C SER A 116 10.53 -2.45 -3.56
N ALA A 117 11.53 -3.32 -3.64
CA ALA A 117 12.41 -3.46 -4.82
C ALA A 117 11.67 -3.97 -6.07
N PHE A 118 10.47 -4.56 -5.90
CA PHE A 118 9.69 -5.15 -6.99
C PHE A 118 8.34 -4.46 -7.21
N MET A 119 8.08 -3.35 -6.53
CA MET A 119 6.81 -2.62 -6.71
C MET A 119 6.68 -2.00 -8.10
N VAL A 120 7.82 -1.60 -8.70
CA VAL A 120 7.88 -0.98 -10.03
C VAL A 120 8.83 -1.79 -10.91
N ASP A 121 8.41 -2.09 -12.13
CA ASP A 121 9.14 -2.87 -13.13
C ASP A 121 9.72 -4.20 -12.58
N PRO A 122 8.89 -5.07 -11.96
CA PRO A 122 9.35 -6.35 -11.45
C PRO A 122 9.80 -7.27 -12.61
N HIS A 123 11.05 -7.72 -12.55
CA HIS A 123 11.61 -8.63 -13.57
C HIS A 123 11.44 -10.08 -13.12
N PHE A 124 10.31 -10.70 -13.51
CA PHE A 124 10.02 -12.13 -13.33
C PHE A 124 9.80 -12.80 -14.70
N GLU A 125 9.85 -14.12 -14.76
CA GLU A 125 9.60 -14.89 -15.99
C GLU A 125 8.20 -14.63 -16.59
N SER A 126 7.24 -14.33 -15.74
CA SER A 126 5.88 -13.93 -16.15
C SER A 126 5.44 -12.69 -15.38
N LYS A 127 4.58 -11.86 -15.99
CA LYS A 127 3.99 -10.68 -15.35
C LYS A 127 3.29 -11.11 -14.07
N PRO A 128 3.72 -10.62 -12.88
CA PRO A 128 3.12 -11.04 -11.62
C PRO A 128 1.73 -10.45 -11.42
N THR A 129 0.95 -11.03 -10.51
CA THR A 129 -0.41 -10.56 -10.19
C THR A 129 -0.42 -9.79 -8.89
N MET A 130 -1.00 -8.59 -8.91
CA MET A 130 -1.35 -7.82 -7.73
C MET A 130 -2.85 -7.99 -7.45
N PHE A 131 -3.16 -8.56 -6.28
CA PHE A 131 -4.53 -8.69 -5.82
C PHE A 131 -5.00 -7.36 -5.27
N ILE A 132 -6.15 -6.88 -5.74
CA ILE A 132 -6.74 -5.62 -5.29
C ILE A 132 -8.17 -5.82 -4.81
N CYS A 133 -8.64 -4.93 -3.96
CA CYS A 133 -10.05 -4.79 -3.59
C CYS A 133 -10.34 -3.36 -3.17
N GLY A 134 -11.62 -2.97 -3.21
CA GLY A 134 -12.08 -1.64 -2.81
C GLY A 134 -13.53 -1.41 -3.18
N ASN A 135 -14.18 -0.45 -2.52
CA ASN A 135 -15.61 -0.22 -2.68
C ASN A 135 -15.96 0.61 -3.92
N ASN A 136 -15.02 1.41 -4.45
CA ASN A 136 -15.24 2.31 -5.57
C ASN A 136 -14.62 1.73 -6.85
N GLU A 137 -15.46 1.50 -7.87
CA GLU A 137 -15.04 0.88 -9.12
C GLU A 137 -14.08 1.77 -9.93
N ASP A 138 -14.25 3.10 -9.89
CA ASP A 138 -13.39 4.00 -10.65
C ASP A 138 -12.02 4.14 -9.99
N ALA A 139 -11.95 4.16 -8.65
CA ALA A 139 -10.69 4.09 -7.92
C ALA A 139 -9.93 2.78 -8.20
N LYS A 140 -10.63 1.63 -8.28
CA LYS A 140 -10.00 0.35 -8.64
C LYS A 140 -9.46 0.36 -10.07
N LYS A 141 -10.17 0.97 -11.04
CA LYS A 141 -9.68 1.14 -12.42
C LYS A 141 -8.43 2.02 -12.47
N GLU A 142 -8.42 3.13 -11.73
CA GLU A 142 -7.28 4.03 -11.63
C GLU A 142 -6.04 3.31 -11.08
N VAL A 143 -6.20 2.55 -9.98
CA VAL A 143 -5.12 1.74 -9.40
C VAL A 143 -4.67 0.63 -10.34
N SER A 144 -5.60 -0.01 -11.05
CA SER A 144 -5.27 -1.04 -12.06
C SER A 144 -4.44 -0.48 -13.21
N TYR A 145 -4.73 0.75 -13.64
CA TYR A 145 -3.93 1.45 -14.65
C TYR A 145 -2.50 1.72 -14.16
N ILE A 146 -2.33 2.18 -12.92
CA ILE A 146 -1.01 2.39 -12.31
C ILE A 146 -0.26 1.06 -12.19
N LEU A 147 -0.93 -0.01 -11.77
CA LEU A 147 -0.35 -1.35 -11.68
C LEU A 147 0.14 -1.86 -13.04
N ASP A 148 -0.65 -1.65 -14.10
CA ASP A 148 -0.25 -2.03 -15.45
C ASP A 148 1.00 -1.27 -15.92
N GLN A 149 1.07 0.04 -15.68
CA GLN A 149 2.26 0.85 -15.94
C GLN A 149 3.48 0.35 -15.17
N PHE A 150 3.29 -0.10 -13.93
CA PHE A 150 4.34 -0.61 -13.06
C PHE A 150 4.71 -2.08 -13.32
N GLY A 151 4.14 -2.70 -14.36
CA GLY A 151 4.49 -4.05 -14.76
C GLY A 151 3.70 -5.16 -14.04
N TRP A 152 2.56 -4.85 -13.42
CA TRP A 152 1.71 -5.78 -12.70
C TRP A 152 0.42 -6.10 -13.45
N GLU A 153 -0.07 -7.33 -13.34
CA GLU A 153 -1.44 -7.70 -13.68
C GLU A 153 -2.35 -7.48 -12.47
N ALA A 154 -3.32 -6.57 -12.56
CA ALA A 154 -4.29 -6.39 -11.49
C ALA A 154 -5.34 -7.52 -11.51
N ALA A 155 -5.60 -8.11 -10.34
CA ALA A 155 -6.73 -9.03 -10.13
C ALA A 155 -7.66 -8.44 -9.08
N ASP A 156 -8.83 -8.00 -9.51
CA ASP A 156 -9.86 -7.42 -8.64
C ASP A 156 -10.66 -8.54 -7.94
N PHE A 157 -10.66 -8.49 -6.61
CA PHE A 157 -11.36 -9.44 -5.74
C PHE A 157 -12.59 -8.81 -5.06
N GLY A 158 -13.10 -7.70 -5.60
CA GLY A 158 -14.36 -7.10 -5.18
C GLY A 158 -14.19 -6.01 -4.12
N LYS A 159 -15.03 -6.04 -3.08
CA LYS A 159 -15.16 -4.94 -2.12
C LYS A 159 -14.15 -5.06 -0.96
N VAL A 160 -14.21 -4.07 -0.07
CA VAL A 160 -13.27 -3.89 1.05
C VAL A 160 -13.12 -5.15 1.95
N GLU A 161 -14.17 -5.96 2.08
CA GLU A 161 -14.14 -7.18 2.88
C GLU A 161 -13.13 -8.21 2.37
N SER A 162 -12.81 -8.19 1.07
CA SER A 162 -11.79 -9.07 0.49
C SER A 162 -10.38 -8.80 1.02
N ALA A 163 -10.15 -7.64 1.63
CA ALA A 163 -8.89 -7.34 2.31
C ALA A 163 -8.61 -8.33 3.46
N ARG A 164 -9.62 -8.96 4.06
CA ARG A 164 -9.47 -10.04 5.06
C ARG A 164 -8.64 -11.22 4.53
N ALA A 165 -8.71 -11.49 3.21
CA ALA A 165 -7.93 -12.54 2.56
C ALA A 165 -6.65 -11.99 1.90
N ILE A 166 -6.66 -10.75 1.40
CA ILE A 166 -5.52 -10.14 0.71
C ILE A 166 -4.41 -9.73 1.70
N GLU A 167 -4.73 -9.17 2.86
CA GLU A 167 -3.74 -8.79 3.86
C GLU A 167 -2.88 -9.98 4.33
N PRO A 168 -3.44 -11.17 4.65
CA PRO A 168 -2.65 -12.34 5.00
C PRO A 168 -1.65 -12.82 3.93
N LEU A 169 -1.79 -12.45 2.66
CA LEU A 169 -0.78 -12.74 1.65
C LEU A 169 0.58 -12.10 1.98
N CYS A 170 0.61 -11.01 2.74
CA CYS A 170 1.85 -10.45 3.28
C CYS A 170 2.59 -11.46 4.17
N ILE A 171 1.87 -12.19 5.03
CA ILE A 171 2.47 -13.23 5.89
C ILE A 171 3.08 -14.32 5.01
N LEU A 172 2.30 -14.83 4.05
CA LEU A 172 2.76 -15.89 3.14
C LEU A 172 3.98 -15.44 2.33
N TRP A 173 3.97 -14.18 1.83
CA TRP A 173 5.10 -13.61 1.10
C TRP A 173 6.36 -13.48 1.95
N CYS A 174 6.23 -13.16 3.24
CA CYS A 174 7.38 -12.96 4.14
C CYS A 174 8.07 -14.27 4.55
N ILE A 175 7.37 -15.43 4.55
CA ILE A 175 7.92 -16.68 5.08
C ILE A 175 9.23 -17.12 4.40
N PRO A 176 9.36 -17.18 3.06
CA PRO A 176 10.62 -17.55 2.42
C PRO A 176 11.76 -16.57 2.74
N GLY A 177 11.43 -15.28 2.85
CA GLY A 177 12.38 -14.24 3.25
C GLY A 177 12.92 -14.46 4.66
N MET A 178 12.03 -14.73 5.62
CA MET A 178 12.38 -14.94 7.02
C MET A 178 13.17 -16.24 7.26
N LEU A 179 12.83 -17.31 6.55
CA LEU A 179 13.45 -18.63 6.75
C LEU A 179 14.70 -18.86 5.92
N GLN A 180 14.76 -18.30 4.70
CA GLN A 180 15.76 -18.65 3.68
C GLN A 180 16.44 -17.42 3.06
N ASN A 181 16.13 -16.22 3.56
CA ASN A 181 16.57 -14.93 2.99
C ASN A 181 16.17 -14.77 1.50
N GLN A 182 15.04 -15.35 1.09
CA GLN A 182 14.51 -15.26 -0.26
C GLN A 182 13.43 -14.18 -0.32
N TRP A 183 13.77 -13.00 -0.84
CA TRP A 183 12.89 -11.85 -0.95
C TRP A 183 12.52 -11.50 -2.39
N SER A 184 13.04 -12.25 -3.37
CA SER A 184 12.84 -12.01 -4.80
C SER A 184 11.79 -12.97 -5.37
N HIS A 185 10.52 -12.75 -5.02
CA HIS A 185 9.39 -13.51 -5.53
C HIS A 185 8.10 -12.68 -5.51
N ALA A 186 7.11 -13.12 -6.27
CA ALA A 186 5.78 -12.53 -6.33
C ALA A 186 4.72 -13.61 -6.58
N PHE A 187 3.46 -13.27 -6.37
CA PHE A 187 2.35 -14.17 -6.67
C PHE A 187 1.93 -14.07 -8.13
N LYS A 188 1.44 -15.17 -8.68
CA LYS A 188 0.78 -15.23 -9.99
C LYS A 188 -0.52 -16.01 -9.89
N LEU A 189 -1.61 -15.38 -10.34
CA LEU A 189 -2.88 -16.04 -10.53
C LEU A 189 -2.92 -16.64 -11.94
N LEU A 190 -2.94 -17.94 -12.04
CA LEU A 190 -3.16 -18.65 -13.29
C LEU A 190 -4.67 -18.81 -13.52
N LYS A 191 -5.12 -18.56 -14.75
CA LYS A 191 -6.52 -18.71 -15.17
C LYS A 191 -6.60 -19.64 -16.37
#